data_46fd0a8eb45ac2e4bcd7ba8e0b52706f
#
_entry.id   46fd0a8eb45ac2e4bcd7ba8e0b52706f
#
_cell.length_a   1.000
_cell.length_b   1.000
_cell.length_c   1.000
_cell.angle_alpha   90.00
_cell.angle_beta   90.00
_cell.angle_gamma   90.00
#
_symmetry.space_group_name_H-M   'P 1'
#
loop_
_entity.id
_entity.type
_entity.pdbx_description
1 polymer ?
#
loop_
_entity_poly.entity_id
_entity_poly.type
_entity_poly.pdbx_seq_one_letter_code
_entity_poly.pdbx_strand_id
1 'polypeptide(L)'
;MKKVIIIGGGPAGMMAAIQSASCGCDVTIVEKNEKLGKKLFITGKGRCNLTNACDISDLFSNVISNPKFLYSAFYSFTNEQVVDFFNKHGLPTKVERGKRVFPASDKSSDVIRTLEKECKRLGVAVLLHTEVKKLQIKESEVTGVVLKNQHTLPADKVIVATGGCSY
;
A
#
# COMPACT_ATOMS: atom_id res chain seq x y z
N MET A 1 17.92 6.07 13.11
CA MET A 1 16.87 5.39 12.34
C MET A 1 16.14 6.45 11.52
N LYS A 2 15.97 6.26 10.20
CA LYS A 2 15.28 7.26 9.35
C LYS A 2 13.79 7.24 9.62
N LYS A 3 13.19 8.41 9.78
CA LYS A 3 11.74 8.59 9.93
C LYS A 3 11.08 8.67 8.55
N VAL A 4 10.12 7.79 8.30
CA VAL A 4 9.36 7.74 7.04
C VAL A 4 7.88 7.96 7.34
N ILE A 5 7.29 8.97 6.71
CA ILE A 5 5.85 9.17 6.75
C ILE A 5 5.24 8.67 5.45
N ILE A 6 4.16 7.88 5.57
CA ILE A 6 3.39 7.39 4.45
C ILE A 6 2.01 8.04 4.48
N ILE A 7 1.68 8.78 3.43
CA ILE A 7 0.39 9.46 3.30
C ILE A 7 -0.59 8.54 2.59
N GLY A 8 -1.55 8.00 3.34
CA GLY A 8 -2.59 7.10 2.87
C GLY A 8 -2.40 5.66 3.34
N GLY A 9 -3.42 5.12 4.00
CA GLY A 9 -3.47 3.76 4.56
C GLY A 9 -4.15 2.74 3.66
N GLY A 10 -4.09 2.94 2.34
CA GLY A 10 -4.52 1.95 1.34
C GLY A 10 -3.50 0.82 1.18
N PRO A 11 -3.75 -0.15 0.27
CA PRO A 11 -2.84 -1.29 0.08
C PRO A 11 -1.43 -0.85 -0.32
N ALA A 12 -1.29 0.16 -1.18
CA ALA A 12 0.01 0.71 -1.56
C ALA A 12 0.75 1.31 -0.37
N GLY A 13 0.05 2.07 0.49
CA GLY A 13 0.64 2.65 1.69
C GLY A 13 1.04 1.61 2.73
N MET A 14 0.20 0.60 2.97
CA MET A 14 0.53 -0.50 3.88
C MET A 14 1.73 -1.32 3.39
N MET A 15 1.79 -1.65 2.08
CA MET A 15 2.94 -2.35 1.50
C MET A 15 4.22 -1.51 1.58
N ALA A 16 4.14 -0.20 1.29
CA ALA A 16 5.27 0.71 1.44
C ALA A 16 5.75 0.79 2.91
N ALA A 17 4.81 0.78 3.86
CA ALA A 17 5.12 0.77 5.29
C ALA A 17 5.83 -0.51 5.71
N ILE A 18 5.31 -1.67 5.30
CA ILE A 18 5.91 -2.97 5.56
C ILE A 18 7.35 -3.01 5.02
N GLN A 19 7.55 -2.60 3.77
CA GLN A 19 8.87 -2.61 3.16
C GLN A 19 9.84 -1.63 3.85
N SER A 20 9.40 -0.41 4.14
CA SER A 20 10.24 0.59 4.81
C SER A 20 10.63 0.16 6.22
N ALA A 21 9.68 -0.39 6.99
CA ALA A 21 9.94 -0.88 8.35
C ALA A 21 10.85 -2.11 8.34
N SER A 22 10.70 -3.02 7.37
CA SER A 22 11.60 -4.17 7.18
C SER A 22 13.05 -3.74 6.88
N CYS A 23 13.24 -2.54 6.30
CA CYS A 23 14.55 -1.93 6.08
C CYS A 23 15.07 -1.13 7.30
N GLY A 24 14.44 -1.25 8.47
CA GLY A 24 14.87 -0.61 9.71
C GLY A 24 14.51 0.87 9.83
N CYS A 25 13.51 1.35 9.10
CA CYS A 25 13.00 2.71 9.26
C CYS A 25 11.96 2.80 10.39
N ASP A 26 11.86 3.99 10.99
CA ASP A 26 10.75 4.38 11.88
C ASP A 26 9.60 4.88 11.01
N VAL A 27 8.50 4.11 10.91
CA VAL A 27 7.46 4.33 9.92
C VAL A 27 6.14 4.72 10.56
N THR A 28 5.53 5.79 10.03
CA THR A 28 4.20 6.23 10.41
C THR A 28 3.30 6.32 9.18
N ILE A 29 2.18 5.62 9.19
CA ILE A 29 1.08 5.79 8.22
C ILE A 29 0.16 6.90 8.74
N VAL A 30 -0.14 7.87 7.89
CA VAL A 30 -1.12 8.94 8.16
C VAL A 30 -2.32 8.74 7.24
N GLU A 31 -3.47 8.41 7.82
CA GLU A 31 -4.71 8.09 7.10
C GLU A 31 -5.84 9.03 7.55
N LYS A 32 -6.52 9.64 6.58
CA LYS A 32 -7.63 10.58 6.84
C LYS A 32 -8.91 9.91 7.34
N ASN A 33 -9.10 8.64 6.99
CA ASN A 33 -10.29 7.88 7.34
C ASN A 33 -10.16 7.23 8.73
N GLU A 34 -11.28 6.64 9.16
CA GLU A 34 -11.42 5.93 10.44
C GLU A 34 -10.74 4.55 10.47
N LYS A 35 -10.30 4.04 9.31
CA LYS A 35 -9.66 2.72 9.18
C LYS A 35 -8.75 2.65 7.96
N LEU A 36 -7.81 1.72 8.00
CA LEU A 36 -6.98 1.37 6.85
C LEU A 36 -7.79 0.60 5.79
N GLY A 37 -7.32 0.62 4.55
CA GLY A 37 -7.86 -0.21 3.48
C GLY A 37 -9.30 0.09 3.06
N LYS A 38 -9.87 1.25 3.38
CA LYS A 38 -11.28 1.58 3.14
C LYS A 38 -11.73 1.36 1.70
N LYS A 39 -10.93 1.79 0.72
CA LYS A 39 -11.22 1.57 -0.70
C LYS A 39 -11.00 0.12 -1.11
N LEU A 40 -10.00 -0.55 -0.56
CA LEU A 40 -9.72 -1.97 -0.83
C LEU A 40 -10.89 -2.86 -0.40
N PHE A 41 -11.57 -2.52 0.71
CA PHE A 41 -12.70 -3.28 1.25
C PHE A 41 -13.82 -3.50 0.23
N ILE A 42 -14.07 -2.54 -0.67
CA ILE A 42 -15.13 -2.61 -1.67
C ILE A 42 -14.68 -3.17 -3.02
N THR A 43 -13.38 -3.39 -3.22
CA THR A 43 -12.85 -3.90 -4.50
C THR A 43 -13.27 -5.35 -4.76
N GLY A 44 -13.37 -5.73 -6.04
CA GLY A 44 -13.74 -7.09 -6.42
C GLY A 44 -15.09 -7.54 -5.85
N LYS A 45 -16.05 -6.62 -5.66
CA LYS A 45 -17.35 -6.87 -5.00
C LYS A 45 -17.18 -7.41 -3.57
N GLY A 46 -16.22 -6.86 -2.82
CA GLY A 46 -15.90 -7.28 -1.45
C GLY A 46 -14.97 -8.49 -1.33
N ARG A 47 -14.49 -9.03 -2.47
CA ARG A 47 -13.60 -10.20 -2.49
C ARG A 47 -12.12 -9.85 -2.59
N CYS A 48 -11.79 -8.68 -3.12
CA CYS A 48 -10.43 -8.19 -3.45
C CYS A 48 -9.69 -9.05 -4.48
N ASN A 49 -9.70 -8.66 -5.74
CA ASN A 49 -8.77 -9.21 -6.73
C ASN A 49 -7.37 -8.68 -6.41
N LEU A 50 -6.49 -9.56 -5.90
CA LEU A 50 -5.14 -9.21 -5.44
C LEU A 50 -4.21 -8.89 -6.62
N THR A 51 -4.20 -9.77 -7.61
CA THR A 51 -3.33 -9.70 -8.79
C THR A 51 -3.84 -10.63 -9.88
N ASN A 52 -3.05 -10.80 -10.93
CA ASN A 52 -3.29 -11.78 -11.99
C ASN A 52 -2.09 -12.73 -12.07
N ALA A 53 -2.33 -14.03 -12.17
CA ALA A 53 -1.31 -15.09 -12.29
C ALA A 53 -0.89 -15.33 -13.76
N CYS A 54 -0.89 -14.29 -14.58
CA CYS A 54 -0.35 -14.34 -15.96
C CYS A 54 1.17 -14.12 -15.95
N ASP A 55 1.80 -14.35 -17.09
CA ASP A 55 3.19 -13.96 -17.26
C ASP A 55 3.35 -12.45 -17.10
N ILE A 56 4.48 -12.02 -16.56
CA ILE A 56 4.72 -10.60 -16.26
C ILE A 56 4.62 -9.72 -17.52
N SER A 57 4.98 -10.25 -18.69
CA SER A 57 4.84 -9.57 -19.99
C SER A 57 3.38 -9.25 -20.32
N ASP A 58 2.44 -10.12 -19.92
CA ASP A 58 1.02 -9.93 -20.16
C ASP A 58 0.45 -8.80 -19.28
N LEU A 59 1.04 -8.56 -18.10
CA LEU A 59 0.64 -7.43 -17.24
C LEU A 59 0.84 -6.10 -17.98
N PHE A 60 1.98 -5.93 -18.65
CA PHE A 60 2.28 -4.70 -19.40
C PHE A 60 1.32 -4.45 -20.54
N SER A 61 0.87 -5.51 -21.22
CA SER A 61 -0.11 -5.43 -22.31
C SER A 61 -1.48 -4.92 -21.85
N ASN A 62 -1.78 -5.05 -20.56
CA ASN A 62 -3.02 -4.59 -19.96
C ASN A 62 -2.91 -3.18 -19.30
N VAL A 63 -1.75 -2.55 -19.35
CA VAL A 63 -1.58 -1.15 -18.90
C VAL A 63 -2.01 -0.21 -20.02
N ILE A 64 -3.08 0.55 -19.77
CA ILE A 64 -3.75 1.38 -20.78
C ILE A 64 -2.82 2.47 -21.35
N SER A 65 -1.97 3.06 -20.52
CA SER A 65 -1.08 4.14 -20.94
C SER A 65 0.28 4.05 -20.25
N ASN A 66 1.34 4.38 -20.99
CA ASN A 66 2.71 4.44 -20.50
C ASN A 66 3.21 3.21 -19.72
N PRO A 67 3.07 1.96 -20.25
CA PRO A 67 3.49 0.74 -19.55
C PRO A 67 4.98 0.75 -19.16
N LYS A 68 5.82 1.41 -19.92
CA LYS A 68 7.27 1.51 -19.64
C LYS A 68 7.57 2.14 -18.27
N PHE A 69 6.72 3.05 -17.80
CA PHE A 69 6.84 3.67 -16.48
C PHE A 69 6.80 2.63 -15.34
N LEU A 70 6.07 1.53 -15.54
CA LEU A 70 5.88 0.48 -14.53
C LEU A 70 6.92 -0.65 -14.60
N TYR A 71 7.85 -0.65 -15.58
CA TYR A 71 8.81 -1.75 -15.72
C TYR A 71 9.60 -2.00 -14.43
N SER A 72 10.24 -0.97 -13.90
CA SER A 72 11.02 -1.12 -12.66
C SER A 72 10.16 -1.64 -11.51
N ALA A 73 8.95 -1.09 -11.34
CA ALA A 73 8.06 -1.50 -10.26
C ALA A 73 7.63 -2.97 -10.37
N PHE A 74 7.16 -3.40 -11.54
CA PHE A 74 6.66 -4.76 -11.75
C PHE A 74 7.77 -5.82 -11.70
N TYR A 75 8.98 -5.50 -12.14
CA TYR A 75 10.11 -6.43 -12.02
C TYR A 75 10.73 -6.43 -10.62
N SER A 76 10.59 -5.35 -9.86
CA SER A 76 11.06 -5.30 -8.45
C SER A 76 10.12 -6.01 -7.49
N PHE A 77 8.82 -6.07 -7.81
CA PHE A 77 7.81 -6.77 -7.02
C PHE A 77 6.76 -7.36 -7.96
N THR A 78 6.98 -8.61 -8.36
CA THR A 78 6.18 -9.29 -9.38
C THR A 78 4.81 -9.72 -8.86
N ASN A 79 3.90 -10.05 -9.79
CA ASN A 79 2.59 -10.61 -9.47
C ASN A 79 2.69 -11.94 -8.70
N GLU A 80 3.70 -12.77 -8.98
CA GLU A 80 3.98 -13.99 -8.22
C GLU A 80 4.41 -13.67 -6.79
N GLN A 81 5.29 -12.68 -6.62
CA GLN A 81 5.72 -12.23 -5.30
C GLN A 81 4.57 -11.65 -4.47
N VAL A 82 3.56 -11.04 -5.10
CA VAL A 82 2.31 -10.64 -4.40
C VAL A 82 1.59 -11.86 -3.85
N VAL A 83 1.44 -12.93 -4.63
CA VAL A 83 0.82 -14.18 -4.19
C VAL A 83 1.62 -14.80 -3.04
N ASP A 84 2.93 -14.91 -3.19
CA ASP A 84 3.83 -15.46 -2.18
C ASP A 84 3.78 -14.66 -0.86
N PHE A 85 3.74 -13.33 -0.97
CA PHE A 85 3.61 -12.46 0.20
C PHE A 85 2.37 -12.84 1.01
N PHE A 86 1.20 -12.91 0.41
CA PHE A 86 -0.04 -13.20 1.13
C PHE A 86 -0.06 -14.63 1.68
N ASN A 87 0.36 -15.62 0.89
CA ASN A 87 0.43 -17.01 1.34
C ASN A 87 1.40 -17.17 2.54
N LYS A 88 2.56 -16.53 2.49
CA LYS A 88 3.56 -16.51 3.58
C LYS A 88 3.01 -15.89 4.87
N HIS A 89 2.13 -14.90 4.75
CA HIS A 89 1.54 -14.21 5.90
C HIS A 89 0.20 -14.82 6.34
N GLY A 90 -0.09 -16.06 5.92
CA GLY A 90 -1.23 -16.85 6.39
C GLY A 90 -2.56 -16.50 5.72
N LEU A 91 -2.53 -15.88 4.54
CA LEU A 91 -3.70 -15.67 3.70
C LEU A 91 -3.60 -16.54 2.45
N PRO A 92 -4.16 -17.77 2.45
CA PRO A 92 -4.20 -18.61 1.26
C PRO A 92 -4.90 -17.91 0.10
N THR A 93 -4.37 -18.09 -1.10
CA THR A 93 -4.92 -17.51 -2.32
C THR A 93 -5.43 -18.60 -3.26
N LYS A 94 -6.32 -18.23 -4.19
CA LYS A 94 -6.81 -19.09 -5.27
C LYS A 94 -6.81 -18.34 -6.59
N VAL A 95 -6.60 -19.09 -7.68
CA VAL A 95 -6.67 -18.56 -9.04
C VAL A 95 -8.02 -18.93 -9.65
N GLU A 96 -8.70 -17.96 -10.23
CA GLU A 96 -9.99 -18.14 -10.91
C GLU A 96 -9.88 -17.85 -12.42
N ARG A 97 -11.01 -17.98 -13.11
CA ARG A 97 -11.11 -17.72 -14.56
C ARG A 97 -10.44 -16.38 -14.92
N GLY A 98 -9.66 -16.38 -15.98
CA GLY A 98 -8.88 -15.24 -16.44
C GLY A 98 -7.63 -14.99 -15.59
N LYS A 99 -7.12 -16.03 -14.93
CA LYS A 99 -5.92 -15.99 -14.08
C LYS A 99 -6.02 -14.96 -12.91
N ARG A 100 -7.22 -14.52 -12.53
CA ARG A 100 -7.44 -13.58 -11.42
C ARG A 100 -7.17 -14.26 -10.09
N VAL A 101 -6.42 -13.59 -9.23
CA VAL A 101 -6.05 -14.11 -7.90
C VAL A 101 -6.90 -13.45 -6.82
N PHE A 102 -7.55 -14.27 -6.01
CA PHE A 102 -8.37 -13.84 -4.87
C PHE A 102 -7.89 -14.52 -3.58
N PRO A 103 -8.18 -13.95 -2.40
CA PRO A 103 -8.06 -14.71 -1.16
C PRO A 103 -8.98 -15.93 -1.21
N ALA A 104 -8.53 -17.07 -0.69
CA ALA A 104 -9.34 -18.30 -0.66
C ALA A 104 -10.66 -18.12 0.12
N SER A 105 -10.66 -17.22 1.10
CA SER A 105 -11.83 -16.85 1.90
C SER A 105 -12.88 -16.01 1.17
N ASP A 106 -12.56 -15.46 -0.01
CA ASP A 106 -13.39 -14.50 -0.74
C ASP A 106 -13.74 -13.22 0.07
N LYS A 107 -12.91 -12.83 1.02
CA LYS A 107 -13.14 -11.66 1.87
C LYS A 107 -12.00 -10.65 1.76
N SER A 108 -12.31 -9.45 1.25
CA SER A 108 -11.36 -8.33 1.22
C SER A 108 -10.87 -7.91 2.61
N SER A 109 -11.70 -8.13 3.65
CA SER A 109 -11.32 -7.87 5.04
C SER A 109 -10.13 -8.70 5.51
N ASP A 110 -9.96 -9.91 4.98
CA ASP A 110 -8.84 -10.77 5.37
C ASP A 110 -7.53 -10.27 4.74
N VAL A 111 -7.61 -9.72 3.53
CA VAL A 111 -6.46 -9.04 2.88
C VAL A 111 -6.02 -7.83 3.72
N ILE A 112 -6.97 -6.99 4.12
CA ILE A 112 -6.69 -5.82 4.96
C ILE A 112 -6.07 -6.26 6.28
N ARG A 113 -6.68 -7.24 6.96
CA ARG A 113 -6.19 -7.76 8.24
C ARG A 113 -4.76 -8.32 8.15
N THR A 114 -4.43 -8.99 7.05
CA THR A 114 -3.08 -9.51 6.82
C THR A 114 -2.06 -8.38 6.73
N LEU A 115 -2.35 -7.32 5.98
CA LEU A 115 -1.49 -6.15 5.85
C LEU A 115 -1.36 -5.39 7.19
N GLU A 116 -2.47 -5.18 7.90
CA GLU A 116 -2.49 -4.54 9.23
C GLU A 116 -1.67 -5.31 10.26
N LYS A 117 -1.83 -6.64 10.28
CA LYS A 117 -1.08 -7.53 11.17
C LYS A 117 0.43 -7.42 10.93
N GLU A 118 0.83 -7.36 9.67
CA GLU A 118 2.24 -7.24 9.31
C GLU A 118 2.80 -5.84 9.63
N CYS A 119 2.05 -4.77 9.36
CA CYS A 119 2.41 -3.43 9.81
C CYS A 119 2.62 -3.39 11.33
N LYS A 120 1.68 -3.96 12.09
CA LYS A 120 1.77 -4.02 13.56
C LYS A 120 2.97 -4.83 14.03
N ARG A 121 3.25 -5.99 13.41
CA ARG A 121 4.40 -6.85 13.73
C ARG A 121 5.73 -6.11 13.57
N LEU A 122 5.81 -5.22 12.57
CA LEU A 122 6.99 -4.42 12.26
C LEU A 122 7.05 -3.09 13.03
N GLY A 123 6.10 -2.83 13.93
CA GLY A 123 6.10 -1.61 14.74
C GLY A 123 5.69 -0.35 14.00
N VAL A 124 4.99 -0.47 12.87
CA VAL A 124 4.48 0.70 12.12
C VAL A 124 3.44 1.44 12.95
N ALA A 125 3.65 2.74 13.18
CA ALA A 125 2.66 3.60 13.80
C ALA A 125 1.55 3.98 12.79
N VAL A 126 0.31 4.08 13.27
CA VAL A 126 -0.85 4.44 12.42
C VAL A 126 -1.61 5.59 13.07
N LEU A 127 -1.74 6.69 12.34
CA LEU A 127 -2.54 7.86 12.72
C LEU A 127 -3.79 7.90 11.84
N LEU A 128 -4.91 7.45 12.38
CA LEU A 128 -6.23 7.53 11.75
C LEU A 128 -6.86 8.91 11.97
N HIS A 129 -7.94 9.22 11.24
CA HIS A 129 -8.62 10.53 11.29
C HIS A 129 -7.66 11.72 11.12
N THR A 130 -6.54 11.50 10.44
CA THR A 130 -5.46 12.47 10.31
C THR A 130 -5.23 12.79 8.84
N GLU A 131 -5.57 14.02 8.45
CA GLU A 131 -5.47 14.48 7.06
C GLU A 131 -4.22 15.33 6.87
N VAL A 132 -3.38 14.93 5.90
CA VAL A 132 -2.22 15.72 5.46
C VAL A 132 -2.70 16.79 4.49
N LYS A 133 -2.33 18.05 4.75
CA LYS A 133 -2.64 19.20 3.89
C LYS A 133 -1.58 19.46 2.85
N LYS A 134 -0.31 19.37 3.23
CA LYS A 134 0.83 19.63 2.33
C LYS A 134 2.12 19.02 2.85
N LEU A 135 3.09 18.88 1.97
CA LEU A 135 4.47 18.58 2.36
C LEU A 135 5.12 19.80 3.02
N GLN A 136 5.97 19.56 3.99
CA GLN A 136 6.88 20.56 4.52
C GLN A 136 8.20 20.46 3.76
N ILE A 137 8.57 21.55 3.10
CA ILE A 137 9.80 21.62 2.28
C ILE A 137 10.66 22.76 2.80
N LYS A 138 11.95 22.48 3.03
CA LYS A 138 12.97 23.48 3.35
C LYS A 138 14.17 23.24 2.43
N GLU A 139 14.70 24.30 1.85
CA GLU A 139 15.90 24.25 0.98
C GLU A 139 15.82 23.15 -0.09
N SER A 140 14.64 22.99 -0.73
CA SER A 140 14.32 21.96 -1.72
C SER A 140 14.29 20.52 -1.20
N GLU A 141 14.37 20.31 0.10
CA GLU A 141 14.24 18.98 0.72
C GLU A 141 12.92 18.85 1.50
N VAL A 142 12.32 17.65 1.44
CA VAL A 142 11.16 17.31 2.26
C VAL A 142 11.63 17.06 3.69
N THR A 143 11.05 17.81 4.64
CA THR A 143 11.37 17.71 6.08
C THR A 143 10.21 17.20 6.92
N GLY A 144 9.07 16.89 6.29
CA GLY A 144 7.89 16.38 6.97
C GLY A 144 6.60 16.67 6.23
N VAL A 145 5.49 16.63 6.97
CA VAL A 145 4.15 16.96 6.49
C VAL A 145 3.43 17.91 7.42
N VAL A 146 2.57 18.75 6.86
CA VAL A 146 1.67 19.64 7.61
C VAL A 146 0.28 19.04 7.57
N LEU A 147 -0.31 18.81 8.72
CA LEU A 147 -1.66 18.27 8.87
C LEU A 147 -2.72 19.39 8.67
N LYS A 148 -3.96 18.99 8.46
CA LYS A 148 -5.09 19.92 8.30
C LYS A 148 -5.30 20.80 9.54
N ASN A 149 -5.03 20.27 10.72
CA ASN A 149 -5.07 21.00 12.01
C ASN A 149 -3.84 21.88 12.26
N GLN A 150 -3.00 22.12 11.26
CA GLN A 150 -1.77 22.91 11.28
C GLN A 150 -0.59 22.28 12.06
N HIS A 151 -0.75 21.13 12.70
CA HIS A 151 0.37 20.42 13.32
C HIS A 151 1.32 19.90 12.23
N THR A 152 2.61 19.87 12.56
CA THR A 152 3.66 19.36 11.68
C THR A 152 4.21 18.04 12.22
N LEU A 153 4.34 17.06 11.35
CA LEU A 153 5.02 15.79 11.64
C LEU A 153 6.36 15.80 10.89
N PRO A 154 7.49 15.79 11.60
CA PRO A 154 8.81 15.76 10.96
C PRO A 154 9.11 14.35 10.38
N ALA A 155 9.75 14.32 9.20
CA ALA A 155 10.19 13.09 8.55
C ALA A 155 11.42 13.33 7.68
N ASP A 156 12.27 12.32 7.59
CA ASP A 156 13.41 12.31 6.66
C ASP A 156 12.96 11.99 5.22
N LYS A 157 11.89 11.19 5.08
CA LYS A 157 11.29 10.82 3.78
C LYS A 157 9.78 10.76 3.89
N VAL A 158 9.12 11.03 2.78
CA VAL A 158 7.66 10.94 2.66
C VAL A 158 7.29 10.14 1.42
N ILE A 159 6.40 9.17 1.59
CA ILE A 159 5.82 8.39 0.49
C ILE A 159 4.37 8.81 0.34
N VAL A 160 3.97 9.22 -0.86
CA VAL A 160 2.60 9.60 -1.19
C VAL A 160 1.88 8.39 -1.78
N ALA A 161 0.90 7.85 -1.04
CA ALA A 161 0.13 6.66 -1.40
C ALA A 161 -1.39 6.91 -1.28
N THR A 162 -1.83 8.09 -1.72
CA THR A 162 -3.21 8.59 -1.56
C THR A 162 -4.24 7.89 -2.46
N GLY A 163 -3.77 7.07 -3.40
CA GLY A 163 -4.62 6.37 -4.36
C GLY A 163 -5.10 7.26 -5.52
N GLY A 164 -6.04 6.75 -6.30
CA GLY A 164 -6.61 7.47 -7.43
C GLY A 164 -7.84 8.31 -7.06
N CYS A 165 -8.30 9.12 -8.02
CA CYS A 165 -9.40 10.08 -7.86
C CYS A 165 -10.80 9.46 -8.09
N SER A 166 -10.96 8.15 -8.06
CA SER A 166 -12.22 7.46 -8.39
C SER A 166 -13.25 7.42 -7.25
N TYR A 167 -13.04 8.16 -6.17
CA TYR A 167 -14.01 8.39 -5.07
C TYR A 167 -13.65 9.68 -4.34
#